data_0acefafb19ac8733227884214ccc84a2
#
_entry.id   0acefafb19ac8733227884214ccc84a2
#
_cell.length_a   1.000
_cell.length_b   1.000
_cell.length_c   1.000
_cell.angle_alpha   90.00
_cell.angle_beta   90.00
_cell.angle_gamma   90.00
#
_symmetry.space_group_name_H-M   'P 1'
#
loop_
_entity.id
_entity.type
_entity.pdbx_description
1 polymer ?
#
loop_
_entity_poly.entity_id
_entity_poly.type
_entity_poly.pdbx_seq_one_letter_code
_entity_poly.pdbx_strand_id
1 'polypeptide(L)'
;MALPIVALLGAACSVDAVCHRLPNRILGPAALWTGAATLALLTFNVATGLQLADAAWIALRAALCAVCAGVIVGAMVLIPGSGMGLGDAKLCAVLGLWLGYFGAGEAAMAIILGFFIGGAVAIVLMISRLAGRKTLIAFGPYLATGGWLTWMLAVG
;
A
#
# COMPACT_ATOMS: atom_id res chain seq x y z
N MET A 1 14.36 -8.06 4.58
CA MET A 1 13.02 -7.95 5.20
C MET A 1 11.88 -7.61 4.23
N ALA A 2 12.15 -7.03 3.07
CA ALA A 2 11.12 -6.69 2.07
C ALA A 2 10.56 -7.89 1.30
N LEU A 3 11.34 -8.96 1.10
CA LEU A 3 10.92 -10.13 0.32
C LEU A 3 9.56 -10.73 0.71
N PRO A 4 9.23 -10.95 2.01
CA PRO A 4 7.93 -11.48 2.38
C PRO A 4 6.78 -10.51 2.12
N ILE A 5 7.01 -9.20 2.29
CA ILE A 5 5.99 -8.17 2.02
C ILE A 5 5.69 -8.14 0.53
N VAL A 6 6.73 -8.15 -0.32
CA VAL A 6 6.58 -8.19 -1.78
C VAL A 6 5.86 -9.46 -2.22
N ALA A 7 6.18 -10.62 -1.64
CA ALA A 7 5.52 -11.88 -1.94
C ALA A 7 4.04 -11.87 -1.51
N LEU A 8 3.72 -11.35 -0.32
CA LEU A 8 2.34 -11.23 0.16
C LEU A 8 1.52 -10.22 -0.66
N LEU A 9 2.14 -9.10 -1.03
CA LEU A 9 1.52 -8.13 -1.93
C LEU A 9 1.30 -8.73 -3.32
N GLY A 10 2.25 -9.46 -3.86
CA GLY A 10 2.11 -10.18 -5.13
C GLY A 10 1.00 -11.21 -5.10
N ALA A 11 0.89 -11.98 -4.01
CA ALA A 11 -0.20 -12.94 -3.82
C ALA A 11 -1.56 -12.23 -3.66
N ALA A 12 -1.63 -11.11 -2.93
CA ALA A 12 -2.85 -10.31 -2.82
C ALA A 12 -3.29 -9.76 -4.18
N CYS A 13 -2.33 -9.30 -4.99
CA CYS A 13 -2.58 -8.78 -6.33
C CYS A 13 -3.09 -9.84 -7.30
N SER A 14 -2.52 -11.06 -7.27
CA SER A 14 -2.98 -12.15 -8.15
C SER A 14 -4.40 -12.57 -7.82
N VAL A 15 -4.78 -12.57 -6.54
CA VAL A 15 -6.15 -12.87 -6.13
C VAL A 15 -7.12 -11.74 -6.48
N ASP A 16 -6.70 -10.48 -6.32
CA ASP A 16 -7.52 -9.32 -6.67
C ASP A 16 -7.80 -9.24 -8.18
N ALA A 17 -6.81 -9.55 -9.01
CA ALA A 17 -6.95 -9.60 -10.46
C ALA A 17 -7.98 -10.65 -10.93
N VAL A 18 -8.17 -11.73 -10.18
CA VAL A 18 -9.10 -12.82 -10.53
C VAL A 18 -10.47 -12.64 -9.87
N CYS A 19 -10.50 -12.24 -8.60
CA CYS A 19 -11.73 -12.23 -7.79
C CYS A 19 -12.36 -10.85 -7.62
N HIS A 20 -11.67 -9.75 -8.02
CA HIS A 20 -12.08 -8.35 -7.81
C HIS A 20 -12.46 -8.04 -6.34
N ARG A 21 -11.89 -8.79 -5.41
CA ARG A 21 -12.04 -8.62 -3.95
C ARG A 21 -10.74 -9.01 -3.27
N LEU A 22 -10.12 -8.06 -2.58
CA LEU A 22 -8.97 -8.33 -1.70
C LEU A 22 -9.46 -9.10 -0.46
N PRO A 23 -9.14 -10.39 -0.32
CA PRO A 23 -9.60 -11.16 0.84
C PRO A 23 -8.87 -10.68 2.09
N ASN A 24 -9.63 -10.40 3.15
CA ASN A 24 -9.09 -10.06 4.47
C ASN A 24 -8.09 -11.10 5.00
N ARG A 25 -8.21 -12.34 4.53
CA ARG A 25 -7.31 -13.45 4.90
C ARG A 25 -5.86 -13.26 4.42
N ILE A 26 -5.63 -12.42 3.41
CA ILE A 26 -4.27 -12.11 2.89
C ILE A 26 -3.80 -10.76 3.42
N LEU A 27 -4.68 -9.75 3.46
CA LEU A 27 -4.32 -8.42 3.97
C LEU A 27 -4.05 -8.41 5.48
N GLY A 28 -4.75 -9.22 6.26
CA GLY A 28 -4.52 -9.34 7.70
C GLY A 28 -3.09 -9.79 8.01
N PRO A 29 -2.63 -10.95 7.50
CA PRO A 29 -1.24 -11.38 7.63
C PRO A 29 -0.23 -10.37 7.08
N ALA A 30 -0.51 -9.69 5.97
CA ALA A 30 0.38 -8.66 5.42
C ALA A 30 0.53 -7.46 6.36
N ALA A 31 -0.57 -6.98 6.95
CA ALA A 31 -0.54 -5.90 7.93
C ALA A 31 0.20 -6.32 9.21
N LEU A 32 -0.06 -7.52 9.73
CA LEU A 32 0.63 -8.07 10.90
C LEU A 32 2.13 -8.22 10.65
N TRP A 33 2.50 -8.77 9.49
CA TRP A 33 3.91 -8.91 9.11
C TRP A 33 4.59 -7.55 8.99
N THR A 34 3.96 -6.59 8.33
CA THR A 34 4.50 -5.23 8.19
C THR A 34 4.68 -4.57 9.55
N GLY A 35 3.70 -4.67 10.43
CA GLY A 35 3.80 -4.16 11.81
C GLY A 35 4.90 -4.85 12.60
N ALA A 36 4.98 -6.18 12.56
CA ALA A 36 6.03 -6.94 13.24
C ALA A 36 7.43 -6.61 12.71
N ALA A 37 7.59 -6.51 11.39
CA ALA A 37 8.85 -6.13 10.75
C ALA A 37 9.26 -4.70 11.12
N THR A 38 8.34 -3.76 11.16
CA THR A 38 8.60 -2.37 11.59
C THR A 38 9.06 -2.34 13.04
N LEU A 39 8.38 -3.07 13.94
CA LEU A 39 8.77 -3.16 15.34
C LEU A 39 10.13 -3.84 15.51
N ALA A 40 10.40 -4.92 14.78
CA ALA A 40 11.69 -5.61 14.83
C ALA A 40 12.85 -4.70 14.36
N LEU A 41 12.64 -3.92 13.30
CA LEU A 41 13.62 -2.94 12.83
C LEU A 41 13.85 -1.83 13.86
N LEU A 42 12.80 -1.32 14.48
CA LEU A 42 12.90 -0.28 15.50
C LEU A 42 13.66 -0.79 16.72
N THR A 43 13.34 -2.00 17.21
CA THR A 43 14.06 -2.59 18.35
C THR A 43 15.53 -2.86 18.04
N PHE A 44 15.83 -3.33 16.83
CA PHE A 44 17.20 -3.53 16.36
C PHE A 44 17.96 -2.18 16.31
N ASN A 45 17.36 -1.14 15.75
CA ASN A 45 17.98 0.19 15.66
C ASN A 45 18.22 0.81 17.04
N VAL A 46 17.28 0.64 17.97
CA VAL A 46 17.48 1.08 19.36
C VAL A 46 18.62 0.30 20.03
N ALA A 47 18.70 -1.01 19.81
CA ALA A 47 19.80 -1.83 20.33
C ALA A 47 21.17 -1.45 19.74
N THR A 48 21.20 -0.89 18.52
CA THR A 48 22.42 -0.44 17.82
C THR A 48 22.75 1.05 18.06
N GLY A 49 21.98 1.77 18.90
CA GLY A 49 22.31 3.12 19.34
C GLY A 49 21.33 4.23 18.95
N LEU A 50 20.21 3.91 18.27
CA LEU A 50 19.16 4.89 18.00
C LEU A 50 18.49 5.29 19.32
N GLN A 51 18.26 6.61 19.51
CA GLN A 51 17.55 7.08 20.71
C GLN A 51 16.08 6.62 20.68
N LEU A 52 15.53 6.29 21.85
CA LEU A 52 14.13 5.86 22.00
C LEU A 52 13.14 6.89 21.49
N ALA A 53 13.45 8.18 21.64
CA ALA A 53 12.62 9.27 21.12
C ALA A 53 12.51 9.25 19.59
N ASP A 54 13.62 9.01 18.89
CA ASP A 54 13.67 8.92 17.43
C ASP A 54 12.93 7.67 16.94
N ALA A 55 13.12 6.54 17.62
CA ALA A 55 12.39 5.31 17.31
C ALA A 55 10.87 5.49 17.48
N ALA A 56 10.45 6.15 18.57
CA ALA A 56 9.04 6.46 18.80
C ALA A 56 8.48 7.39 17.74
N TRP A 57 9.25 8.40 17.29
CA TRP A 57 8.85 9.30 16.23
C TRP A 57 8.68 8.57 14.88
N ILE A 58 9.60 7.68 14.54
CA ILE A 58 9.51 6.84 13.32
C ILE A 58 8.25 5.94 13.36
N ALA A 59 7.99 5.30 14.50
CA ALA A 59 6.80 4.47 14.69
C ALA A 59 5.51 5.28 14.57
N LEU A 60 5.45 6.44 15.20
CA LEU A 60 4.30 7.34 15.13
C LEU A 60 4.06 7.81 13.70
N ARG A 61 5.10 8.23 12.99
CA ARG A 61 5.03 8.64 11.58
C ARG A 61 4.49 7.51 10.69
N ALA A 62 5.01 6.29 10.84
CA ALA A 62 4.53 5.13 10.08
C ALA A 62 3.05 4.85 10.35
N ALA A 63 2.63 4.90 11.63
CA ALA A 63 1.24 4.73 12.02
C ALA A 63 0.34 5.84 11.45
N LEU A 64 0.77 7.09 11.50
CA LEU A 64 0.04 8.23 10.92
C LEU A 64 -0.10 8.09 9.41
N CYS A 65 0.97 7.70 8.70
CA CYS A 65 0.91 7.44 7.26
C CYS A 65 -0.09 6.32 6.92
N ALA A 66 -0.12 5.26 7.72
CA ALA A 66 -1.08 4.17 7.55
C ALA A 66 -2.53 4.64 7.72
N VAL A 67 -2.80 5.38 8.79
CA VAL A 67 -4.15 5.90 9.09
C VAL A 67 -4.57 6.91 8.03
N CYS A 68 -3.73 7.88 7.71
CA CYS A 68 -4.04 8.88 6.69
C CYS A 68 -4.32 8.24 5.33
N ALA A 69 -3.46 7.33 4.87
CA ALA A 69 -3.64 6.62 3.61
C ALA A 69 -4.95 5.81 3.58
N GLY A 70 -5.19 5.05 4.64
CA GLY A 70 -6.41 4.24 4.78
C GLY A 70 -7.69 5.09 4.83
N VAL A 71 -7.66 6.20 5.57
CA VAL A 71 -8.82 7.11 5.69
C VAL A 71 -9.09 7.86 4.39
N ILE A 72 -8.06 8.42 3.75
CA ILE A 72 -8.21 9.17 2.49
C ILE A 72 -8.79 8.27 1.41
N VAL A 73 -8.20 7.08 1.19
CA VAL A 73 -8.68 6.14 0.17
C VAL A 73 -10.02 5.52 0.59
N GLY A 74 -10.22 5.26 1.88
CA GLY A 74 -11.50 4.80 2.43
C GLY A 74 -12.63 5.82 2.24
N ALA A 75 -12.35 7.11 2.39
CA ALA A 75 -13.31 8.16 2.08
C ALA A 75 -13.68 8.21 0.59
N MET A 76 -12.70 7.95 -0.31
CA MET A 76 -12.98 7.86 -1.74
C MET A 76 -13.90 6.69 -2.09
N VAL A 77 -13.84 5.58 -1.35
CA VAL A 77 -14.75 4.43 -1.53
C VAL A 77 -16.20 4.80 -1.21
N LEU A 78 -16.44 5.75 -0.31
CA LEU A 78 -17.80 6.22 0.03
C LEU A 78 -18.44 7.05 -1.07
N ILE A 79 -17.67 7.51 -2.06
CA ILE A 79 -18.21 8.29 -3.19
C ILE A 79 -18.91 7.32 -4.15
N PRO A 80 -20.23 7.50 -4.40
CA PRO A 80 -20.97 6.65 -5.34
C PRO A 80 -20.34 6.70 -6.74
N GLY A 81 -20.02 5.54 -7.29
CA GLY A 81 -19.42 5.43 -8.62
C GLY A 81 -17.90 5.53 -8.68
N SER A 82 -17.21 5.60 -7.53
CA SER A 82 -15.73 5.62 -7.49
C SER A 82 -15.08 4.37 -8.07
N GLY A 83 -15.80 3.24 -8.10
CA GLY A 83 -15.26 1.95 -8.57
C GLY A 83 -14.18 1.34 -7.65
N MET A 84 -13.85 2.01 -6.54
CA MET A 84 -12.84 1.57 -5.58
C MET A 84 -13.42 0.65 -4.53
N GLY A 85 -12.65 -0.35 -4.12
CA GLY A 85 -13.00 -1.30 -3.06
C GLY A 85 -12.41 -0.92 -1.70
N LEU A 86 -13.08 -1.32 -0.61
CA LEU A 86 -12.51 -1.24 0.75
C LEU A 86 -11.18 -1.98 0.88
N GLY A 87 -10.91 -2.94 -0.01
CA GLY A 87 -9.64 -3.64 -0.11
C GLY A 87 -8.48 -2.70 -0.44
N ASP A 88 -8.69 -1.76 -1.38
CA ASP A 88 -7.70 -0.79 -1.81
C ASP A 88 -7.33 0.17 -0.66
N ALA A 89 -8.31 0.60 0.13
CA ALA A 89 -8.07 1.42 1.31
C ALA A 89 -7.20 0.71 2.36
N LYS A 90 -7.46 -0.58 2.60
CA LYS A 90 -6.64 -1.40 3.50
C LYS A 90 -5.23 -1.60 2.95
N LEU A 91 -5.10 -1.83 1.64
CA LEU A 91 -3.81 -1.98 0.98
C LEU A 91 -2.99 -0.68 1.10
N CYS A 92 -3.62 0.48 0.88
CA CYS A 92 -2.98 1.78 1.06
C CYS A 92 -2.54 2.00 2.52
N ALA A 93 -3.33 1.55 3.50
CA ALA A 93 -2.92 1.60 4.91
C ALA A 93 -1.67 0.73 5.18
N VAL A 94 -1.61 -0.48 4.61
CA VAL A 94 -0.42 -1.35 4.73
C VAL A 94 0.80 -0.73 4.06
N LEU A 95 0.64 -0.14 2.86
CA LEU A 95 1.72 0.57 2.18
C LEU A 95 2.18 1.80 2.97
N GLY A 96 1.24 2.56 3.53
CA GLY A 96 1.52 3.69 4.40
C GLY A 96 2.30 3.30 5.65
N LEU A 97 1.98 2.15 6.28
CA LEU A 97 2.72 1.62 7.42
C LEU A 97 4.14 1.22 7.03
N TRP A 98 4.28 0.50 5.92
CA TRP A 98 5.57 -0.01 5.45
C TRP A 98 6.51 1.13 5.02
N LEU A 99 6.05 2.00 4.12
CA LEU A 99 6.88 3.06 3.54
C LEU A 99 6.99 4.28 4.46
N GLY A 100 6.01 4.49 5.34
CA GLY A 100 6.08 5.50 6.39
C GLY A 100 7.23 5.29 7.38
N TYR A 101 7.78 4.08 7.49
CA TYR A 101 9.02 3.81 8.20
C TYR A 101 10.20 4.56 7.58
N PHE A 102 10.32 4.58 6.26
CA PHE A 102 11.37 5.30 5.53
C PHE A 102 11.10 6.81 5.55
N GLY A 103 9.88 7.23 5.23
CA GLY A 103 9.46 8.62 5.27
C GLY A 103 8.00 8.82 4.86
N ALA A 104 7.44 9.97 5.20
CA ALA A 104 6.07 10.31 4.79
C ALA A 104 5.99 10.60 3.28
N GLY A 105 7.07 11.13 2.69
CA GLY A 105 7.19 11.36 1.26
C GLY A 105 7.14 10.07 0.46
N GLU A 106 7.84 9.04 0.91
CA GLU A 106 7.89 7.72 0.29
C GLU A 106 6.52 7.03 0.35
N ALA A 107 5.81 7.13 1.48
CA ALA A 107 4.46 6.62 1.60
C ALA A 107 3.50 7.32 0.63
N ALA A 108 3.58 8.64 0.51
CA ALA A 108 2.75 9.41 -0.42
C ALA A 108 3.10 9.09 -1.88
N MET A 109 4.39 9.04 -2.23
CA MET A 109 4.87 8.70 -3.57
C MET A 109 4.36 7.34 -4.04
N ALA A 110 4.40 6.33 -3.17
CA ALA A 110 3.92 4.98 -3.50
C ALA A 110 2.44 4.97 -3.90
N ILE A 111 1.61 5.68 -3.14
CA ILE A 111 0.18 5.77 -3.39
C ILE A 111 -0.07 6.56 -4.67
N ILE A 112 0.57 7.71 -4.85
CA ILE A 112 0.45 8.55 -6.05
C ILE A 112 0.88 7.77 -7.29
N LEU A 113 2.04 7.11 -7.27
CA LEU A 113 2.51 6.28 -8.39
C LEU A 113 1.55 5.14 -8.69
N GLY A 114 1.03 4.46 -7.67
CA GLY A 114 0.04 3.40 -7.83
C GLY A 114 -1.23 3.89 -8.53
N PHE A 115 -1.74 5.07 -8.13
CA PHE A 115 -2.89 5.70 -8.78
C PHE A 115 -2.59 6.15 -10.21
N PHE A 116 -1.40 6.69 -10.48
CA PHE A 116 -0.99 7.08 -11.82
C PHE A 116 -0.90 5.87 -12.75
N ILE A 117 -0.26 4.80 -12.32
CA ILE A 117 -0.14 3.56 -13.10
C ILE A 117 -1.53 2.96 -13.35
N GLY A 118 -2.34 2.82 -12.31
CA GLY A 118 -3.70 2.28 -12.43
C GLY A 118 -4.60 3.13 -13.29
N GLY A 119 -4.53 4.46 -13.16
CA GLY A 119 -5.27 5.41 -13.99
C GLY A 119 -4.84 5.35 -15.46
N ALA A 120 -3.54 5.28 -15.74
CA ALA A 120 -3.03 5.13 -17.10
C ALA A 120 -3.53 3.84 -17.77
N VAL A 121 -3.48 2.72 -17.04
CA VAL A 121 -4.01 1.44 -17.54
C VAL A 121 -5.51 1.51 -17.75
N ALA A 122 -6.25 2.12 -16.83
CA ALA A 122 -7.70 2.32 -16.98
C ALA A 122 -8.04 3.11 -18.25
N ILE A 123 -7.31 4.18 -18.53
CA ILE A 123 -7.48 5.00 -19.74
C ILE A 123 -7.17 4.17 -20.99
N VAL A 124 -6.08 3.42 -21.01
CA VAL A 124 -5.71 2.55 -22.14
C VAL A 124 -6.81 1.51 -22.41
N LEU A 125 -7.33 0.84 -21.37
CA LEU A 125 -8.40 -0.14 -21.51
C LEU A 125 -9.70 0.48 -22.02
N MET A 126 -10.02 1.71 -21.62
CA MET A 126 -11.18 2.43 -22.12
C MET A 126 -11.04 2.83 -23.61
N ILE A 127 -9.87 3.33 -24.01
CA ILE A 127 -9.57 3.69 -25.40
C ILE A 127 -9.62 2.45 -26.31
N SER A 128 -9.07 1.33 -25.82
CA SER A 128 -9.08 0.04 -26.52
C SER A 128 -10.46 -0.63 -26.56
N ARG A 129 -11.49 -0.02 -25.96
CA ARG A 129 -12.86 -0.57 -25.82
C ARG A 129 -12.92 -1.95 -25.13
N LEU A 130 -11.85 -2.36 -24.46
CA LEU A 130 -11.78 -3.61 -23.69
C LEU A 130 -12.47 -3.48 -22.33
N ALA A 131 -12.61 -2.27 -21.82
CA ALA A 131 -13.33 -1.98 -20.59
C ALA A 131 -14.33 -0.84 -20.81
N GLY A 132 -15.55 -1.00 -20.30
CA GLY A 132 -16.57 0.04 -20.29
C GLY A 132 -16.49 0.91 -19.02
N ARG A 133 -17.21 2.05 -19.00
CA ARG A 133 -17.28 2.95 -17.83
C ARG A 133 -17.77 2.28 -16.54
N LYS A 134 -18.36 1.10 -16.61
CA LYS A 134 -18.87 0.33 -15.46
C LYS A 134 -18.00 -0.88 -15.13
N THR A 135 -16.89 -1.08 -15.83
CA THR A 135 -15.98 -2.20 -15.57
C THR A 135 -15.18 -1.89 -14.31
N LEU A 136 -15.32 -2.72 -13.29
CA LEU A 136 -14.51 -2.64 -12.07
C LEU A 136 -13.07 -3.03 -12.42
N ILE A 137 -12.14 -2.10 -12.25
CA ILE A 137 -10.71 -2.34 -12.46
C ILE A 137 -10.11 -2.59 -11.08
N ALA A 138 -9.43 -3.72 -10.92
CA ALA A 138 -8.71 -4.04 -9.69
C ALA A 138 -7.52 -3.08 -9.55
N PHE A 139 -7.56 -2.17 -8.58
CA PHE A 139 -6.48 -1.20 -8.32
C PHE A 139 -5.32 -1.79 -7.51
N GLY A 140 -5.55 -2.89 -6.80
CA GLY A 140 -4.56 -3.55 -5.95
C GLY A 140 -3.20 -3.79 -6.61
N PRO A 141 -3.11 -4.40 -7.82
CA PRO A 141 -1.84 -4.65 -8.50
C PRO A 141 -1.03 -3.38 -8.77
N TYR A 142 -1.71 -2.29 -9.14
CA TYR A 142 -1.05 -1.01 -9.48
C TYR A 142 -0.55 -0.30 -8.23
N LEU A 143 -1.30 -0.35 -7.14
CA LEU A 143 -0.87 0.17 -5.84
C LEU A 143 0.35 -0.59 -5.31
N ALA A 144 0.35 -1.91 -5.44
CA ALA A 144 1.49 -2.73 -5.01
C ALA A 144 2.74 -2.46 -5.86
N THR A 145 2.61 -2.28 -7.19
CA THR A 145 3.74 -1.91 -8.05
C THR A 145 4.27 -0.52 -7.71
N GLY A 146 3.40 0.46 -7.43
CA GLY A 146 3.79 1.79 -6.95
C GLY A 146 4.58 1.72 -5.64
N GLY A 147 4.11 0.91 -4.69
CA GLY A 147 4.80 0.68 -3.42
C GLY A 147 6.17 0.03 -3.60
N TRP A 148 6.27 -0.97 -4.46
CA TRP A 148 7.53 -1.65 -4.75
C TRP A 148 8.55 -0.75 -5.43
N LEU A 149 8.13 0.02 -6.44
CA LEU A 149 9.00 0.98 -7.12
C LEU A 149 9.53 2.04 -6.16
N THR A 150 8.66 2.61 -5.33
CA THR A 150 9.08 3.61 -4.33
C THR A 150 10.03 3.02 -3.30
N TRP A 151 9.80 1.78 -2.86
CA TRP A 151 10.71 1.10 -1.96
C TRP A 151 12.10 0.89 -2.59
N MET A 152 12.17 0.49 -3.87
CA MET A 152 13.45 0.37 -4.57
C MET A 152 14.22 1.70 -4.62
N LEU A 153 13.50 2.81 -4.84
CA LEU A 153 14.11 4.15 -4.87
C LEU A 153 14.54 4.63 -3.48
N ALA A 154 13.86 4.18 -2.41
CA ALA A 154 14.19 4.57 -1.04
C ALA A 154 15.39 3.80 -0.45
N VAL A 155 15.70 2.62 -0.99
CA VAL A 155 16.77 1.72 -0.48
C VAL A 155 18.00 1.72 -1.38
N GLY A 156 17.87 2.08 -2.67
CA GLY A 156 18.98 2.18 -3.62
C GLY A 156 19.64 3.54 -3.57
#